data_e5dbd583b31f76b1377516042a30eed0
#
_entry.id   e5dbd583b31f76b1377516042a30eed0
#
_cell.length_a   1.000
_cell.length_b   1.000
_cell.length_c   1.000
_cell.angle_alpha   90.00
_cell.angle_beta   90.00
_cell.angle_gamma   90.00
#
_symmetry.space_group_name_H-M   'P 1'
#
loop_
_entity.id
_entity.type
_entity.pdbx_description
1 polymer ?
#
loop_
_entity_poly.entity_id
_entity_poly.type
_entity_poly.pdbx_seq_one_letter_code
_entity_poly.pdbx_strand_id
1 'polypeptide(L)'
;MIGQKNNINTLMKWRCNKSVPRFIIISGDIGSGRLTLAKVIIRMINAKGIIMGNSIAEVRETIENAYTITESTCYIFRDADDMKNEAKNALLKVVEEPPNNAYFIMTVHNIDNMLGTIRSRGTVIKMEPYTTQELSSVSDDELKLEYCTNIGELQVAHEEVQRTEDCVDDVLKALREKSGTKLLKACIQLKAKQTETDKIDCLLFFKVFQKRLYRMFENFELSFECIQPLFICRQELNRHAINKKSSIEGMLIRMLETLKGEII
;
A
#
# COMPACT_ATOMS: atom_id res chain seq x y z
N MET A 1 -4.00 16.26 10.75
CA MET A 1 -3.74 14.86 10.38
C MET A 1 -4.41 14.00 11.43
N ILE A 2 -5.23 13.07 11.04
CA ILE A 2 -5.94 12.16 11.95
C ILE A 2 -5.02 10.98 12.23
N GLY A 3 -5.04 10.46 13.46
CA GLY A 3 -4.12 9.40 13.86
C GLY A 3 -2.65 9.84 13.91
N GLN A 4 -1.74 8.88 13.79
CA GLN A 4 -0.29 9.13 13.68
C GLN A 4 0.33 9.87 14.89
N LYS A 5 -0.16 9.62 16.09
CA LYS A 5 0.22 10.36 17.31
C LYS A 5 1.74 10.33 17.56
N ASN A 6 2.38 9.17 17.44
CA ASN A 6 3.83 9.06 17.67
C ASN A 6 4.62 9.77 16.57
N ASN A 7 4.16 9.69 15.32
CA ASN A 7 4.77 10.39 14.20
C ASN A 7 4.68 11.92 14.40
N ILE A 8 3.51 12.42 14.80
CA ILE A 8 3.31 13.85 15.11
C ILE A 8 4.23 14.28 16.26
N ASN A 9 4.34 13.50 17.33
CA ASN A 9 5.25 13.78 18.44
C ASN A 9 6.72 13.82 17.99
N THR A 10 7.12 12.93 17.09
CA THR A 10 8.46 12.94 16.50
C THR A 10 8.72 14.20 15.70
N LEU A 11 7.76 14.64 14.87
CA LEU A 11 7.87 15.90 14.13
C LEU A 11 7.95 17.11 15.05
N MET A 12 7.18 17.12 16.14
CA MET A 12 7.25 18.20 17.14
C MET A 12 8.63 18.27 17.81
N LYS A 13 9.23 17.13 18.16
CA LYS A 13 10.61 17.07 18.69
C LYS A 13 11.62 17.62 17.68
N TRP A 14 11.52 17.24 16.40
CA TRP A 14 12.40 17.77 15.36
C TRP A 14 12.27 19.28 15.20
N ARG A 15 11.05 19.80 15.27
CA ARG A 15 10.78 21.24 15.20
C ARG A 15 11.37 21.99 16.38
N CYS A 16 11.15 21.51 17.61
CA CYS A 16 11.67 22.15 18.83
C CYS A 16 13.20 22.15 18.83
N ASN A 17 13.83 21.07 18.42
CA ASN A 17 15.28 20.92 18.41
C ASN A 17 15.93 21.51 17.15
N LYS A 18 15.17 22.02 16.19
CA LYS A 18 15.64 22.47 14.86
C LYS A 18 16.53 21.44 14.17
N SER A 19 16.21 20.14 14.34
CA SER A 19 17.02 19.00 13.90
C SER A 19 16.25 18.07 12.97
N VAL A 20 15.63 18.60 11.93
CA VAL A 20 14.92 17.79 10.93
C VAL A 20 15.95 17.04 10.08
N PRO A 21 15.84 15.70 9.98
CA PRO A 21 16.72 14.92 9.11
C PRO A 21 16.59 15.35 7.65
N ARG A 22 17.72 15.38 6.94
CA ARG A 22 17.72 15.78 5.52
C ARG A 22 17.32 14.69 4.57
N PHE A 23 17.38 13.44 5.03
CA PHE A 23 16.88 12.29 4.29
C PHE A 23 15.91 11.47 5.15
N ILE A 24 14.66 11.39 4.70
CA ILE A 24 13.56 10.73 5.42
C ILE A 24 12.91 9.70 4.50
N ILE A 25 12.63 8.52 5.02
CA ILE A 25 11.88 7.46 4.34
C ILE A 25 10.56 7.25 5.09
N ILE A 26 9.43 7.45 4.42
CA ILE A 26 8.09 7.26 5.00
C ILE A 26 7.50 5.96 4.43
N SER A 27 7.39 4.96 5.29
CA SER A 27 6.89 3.63 4.93
C SER A 27 5.47 3.39 5.43
N GLY A 28 4.63 2.78 4.60
CA GLY A 28 3.26 2.41 4.95
C GLY A 28 2.42 2.04 3.74
N ASP A 29 1.25 1.49 3.99
CA ASP A 29 0.32 1.04 2.94
C ASP A 29 -0.18 2.18 2.05
N ILE A 30 -0.72 1.81 0.87
CA ILE A 30 -1.41 2.75 -0.02
C ILE A 30 -2.60 3.35 0.75
N GLY A 31 -2.76 4.68 0.69
CA GLY A 31 -3.84 5.36 1.41
C GLY A 31 -3.56 5.69 2.88
N SER A 32 -2.44 5.22 3.47
CA SER A 32 -2.08 5.51 4.87
C SER A 32 -1.71 6.97 5.15
N GLY A 33 -1.59 7.81 4.12
CA GLY A 33 -1.27 9.24 4.28
C GLY A 33 0.22 9.59 4.22
N ARG A 34 1.08 8.73 3.67
CA ARG A 34 2.54 8.96 3.49
C ARG A 34 2.84 10.32 2.85
N LEU A 35 2.18 10.63 1.74
CA LEU A 35 2.37 11.91 1.05
C LEU A 35 1.83 13.10 1.86
N THR A 36 0.77 12.90 2.62
CA THR A 36 0.23 13.92 3.54
C THR A 36 1.26 14.24 4.63
N LEU A 37 1.89 13.21 5.21
CA LEU A 37 2.95 13.39 6.20
C LEU A 37 4.17 14.11 5.60
N ALA A 38 4.58 13.73 4.37
CA ALA A 38 5.65 14.44 3.65
C ALA A 38 5.32 15.93 3.49
N LYS A 39 4.10 16.29 3.08
CA LYS A 39 3.66 17.68 2.96
C LYS A 39 3.68 18.43 4.31
N VAL A 40 3.35 17.75 5.41
CA VAL A 40 3.44 18.34 6.76
C VAL A 40 4.91 18.65 7.11
N ILE A 41 5.83 17.73 6.83
CA ILE A 41 7.27 17.93 7.05
C ILE A 41 7.78 19.13 6.23
N ILE A 42 7.42 19.21 4.96
CA ILE A 42 7.81 20.30 4.06
C ILE A 42 7.35 21.66 4.60
N ARG A 43 6.10 21.76 5.03
CA ARG A 43 5.57 22.97 5.67
C ARG A 43 6.32 23.32 6.96
N MET A 44 6.67 22.30 7.75
CA MET A 44 7.38 22.49 9.02
C MET A 44 8.80 23.08 8.81
N ILE A 45 9.50 22.68 7.75
CA ILE A 45 10.85 23.18 7.40
C ILE A 45 10.82 24.42 6.51
N ASN A 46 9.63 24.91 6.14
CA ASN A 46 9.42 26.03 5.23
C ASN A 46 10.18 25.88 3.91
N ALA A 47 10.14 24.67 3.32
CA ALA A 47 10.80 24.35 2.06
C ALA A 47 9.82 24.32 0.88
N LYS A 48 10.34 24.51 -0.33
CA LYS A 48 9.62 24.24 -1.58
C LYS A 48 9.60 22.74 -1.82
N GLY A 49 8.41 22.13 -1.90
CA GLY A 49 8.26 20.70 -2.21
C GLY A 49 8.16 20.45 -3.72
N ILE A 50 8.99 19.54 -4.25
CA ILE A 50 8.98 19.13 -5.65
C ILE A 50 8.83 17.61 -5.70
N ILE A 51 7.79 17.12 -6.41
CA ILE A 51 7.61 15.69 -6.64
C ILE A 51 8.42 15.31 -7.87
N MET A 52 9.29 14.33 -7.71
CA MET A 52 10.19 13.85 -8.74
C MET A 52 9.74 12.48 -9.27
N GLY A 53 10.12 12.20 -10.51
CA GLY A 53 9.96 10.88 -11.09
C GLY A 53 11.02 9.88 -10.59
N ASN A 54 10.78 8.61 -10.89
CA ASN A 54 11.59 7.49 -10.40
C ASN A 54 12.57 6.94 -11.47
N SER A 55 12.63 7.57 -12.65
CA SER A 55 13.59 7.17 -13.69
C SER A 55 15.00 7.60 -13.35
N ILE A 56 15.99 6.87 -13.86
CA ILE A 56 17.42 7.20 -13.65
C ILE A 56 17.77 8.61 -14.15
N ALA A 57 17.14 9.07 -15.23
CA ALA A 57 17.38 10.40 -15.79
C ALA A 57 16.87 11.50 -14.85
N GLU A 58 15.63 11.39 -14.36
CA GLU A 58 15.03 12.34 -13.44
C GLU A 58 15.77 12.37 -12.09
N VAL A 59 16.23 11.20 -11.61
CA VAL A 59 17.04 11.10 -10.40
C VAL A 59 18.36 11.84 -10.57
N ARG A 60 19.07 11.69 -11.69
CA ARG A 60 20.34 12.41 -11.96
C ARG A 60 20.12 13.91 -12.05
N GLU A 61 19.08 14.34 -12.76
CA GLU A 61 18.69 15.74 -12.83
C GLU A 61 18.42 16.33 -11.44
N THR A 62 17.70 15.56 -10.59
CA THR A 62 17.43 15.96 -9.20
C THR A 62 18.72 16.16 -8.41
N ILE A 63 19.69 15.26 -8.57
CA ILE A 63 20.99 15.35 -7.88
C ILE A 63 21.74 16.60 -8.32
N GLU A 64 21.84 16.87 -9.62
CA GLU A 64 22.51 18.07 -10.15
C GLU A 64 21.84 19.35 -9.65
N ASN A 65 20.51 19.43 -9.71
CA ASN A 65 19.73 20.55 -9.21
C ASN A 65 19.93 20.77 -7.70
N ALA A 66 20.02 19.70 -6.90
CA ALA A 66 20.18 19.81 -5.45
C ALA A 66 21.45 20.55 -5.01
N TYR A 67 22.52 20.53 -5.82
CA TYR A 67 23.76 21.25 -5.53
C TYR A 67 23.74 22.72 -5.95
N THR A 68 22.79 23.13 -6.79
CA THR A 68 22.70 24.49 -7.34
C THR A 68 21.64 25.36 -6.67
N ILE A 69 20.76 24.77 -5.85
CA ILE A 69 19.67 25.50 -5.18
C ILE A 69 20.16 26.45 -4.10
N THR A 70 19.54 27.63 -4.05
CA THR A 70 19.78 28.65 -3.01
C THR A 70 18.71 28.63 -1.92
N GLU A 71 17.49 28.22 -2.27
CA GLU A 71 16.35 28.14 -1.37
C GLU A 71 16.15 26.73 -0.81
N SER A 72 15.60 26.64 0.39
CA SER A 72 15.28 25.35 1.01
C SER A 72 14.29 24.56 0.15
N THR A 73 14.74 23.43 -0.39
CA THR A 73 13.95 22.61 -1.32
C THR A 73 13.89 21.16 -0.84
N CYS A 74 12.71 20.56 -0.92
CA CYS A 74 12.49 19.18 -0.55
C CYS A 74 12.05 18.38 -1.79
N TYR A 75 12.89 17.44 -2.19
CA TYR A 75 12.62 16.50 -3.29
C TYR A 75 11.88 15.28 -2.77
N ILE A 76 10.73 14.96 -3.37
CA ILE A 76 9.86 13.87 -2.95
C ILE A 76 9.87 12.80 -4.04
N PHE A 77 10.36 11.61 -3.72
CA PHE A 77 10.25 10.42 -4.55
C PHE A 77 9.08 9.57 -4.06
N ARG A 78 8.04 9.46 -4.89
CA ARG A 78 6.85 8.66 -4.53
C ARG A 78 7.09 7.21 -4.90
N ASP A 79 6.66 6.31 -3.99
CA ASP A 79 6.73 4.87 -4.19
C ASP A 79 8.13 4.43 -4.68
N ALA A 80 9.14 4.90 -3.94
CA ALA A 80 10.56 4.75 -4.28
C ALA A 80 11.04 3.29 -4.21
N ASP A 81 10.28 2.40 -3.59
CA ASP A 81 10.50 0.96 -3.65
C ASP A 81 10.32 0.39 -5.07
N ASP A 82 9.59 1.07 -5.95
CA ASP A 82 9.43 0.72 -7.37
C ASP A 82 10.59 1.18 -8.26
N MET A 83 11.49 2.04 -7.76
CA MET A 83 12.66 2.46 -8.51
C MET A 83 13.54 1.28 -8.90
N LYS A 84 14.14 1.35 -10.09
CA LYS A 84 15.20 0.43 -10.47
C LYS A 84 16.44 0.62 -9.61
N ASN A 85 17.23 -0.44 -9.43
CA ASN A 85 18.41 -0.40 -8.57
C ASN A 85 19.44 0.64 -9.03
N GLU A 86 19.55 0.91 -10.34
CA GLU A 86 20.44 1.93 -10.88
C GLU A 86 20.06 3.33 -10.39
N ALA A 87 18.76 3.66 -10.35
CA ALA A 87 18.25 4.92 -9.83
C ALA A 87 18.45 5.01 -8.30
N LYS A 88 18.18 3.92 -7.56
CA LYS A 88 18.44 3.83 -6.13
C LYS A 88 19.92 4.07 -5.80
N ASN A 89 20.82 3.43 -6.56
CA ASN A 89 22.28 3.59 -6.37
C ASN A 89 22.77 5.01 -6.70
N ALA A 90 22.20 5.68 -7.71
CA ALA A 90 22.57 7.05 -8.04
C ALA A 90 22.28 8.02 -6.89
N LEU A 91 21.26 7.78 -6.08
CA LEU A 91 20.90 8.62 -4.93
C LEU A 91 21.84 8.47 -3.73
N LEU A 92 22.59 7.37 -3.63
CA LEU A 92 23.38 7.06 -2.42
C LEU A 92 24.30 8.22 -2.00
N LYS A 93 25.03 8.82 -2.95
CA LYS A 93 25.97 9.91 -2.62
C LYS A 93 25.26 11.15 -2.06
N VAL A 94 24.14 11.56 -2.69
CA VAL A 94 23.44 12.78 -2.29
C VAL A 94 22.63 12.60 -1.01
N VAL A 95 22.18 11.40 -0.69
CA VAL A 95 21.47 11.14 0.58
C VAL A 95 22.44 10.90 1.75
N GLU A 96 23.69 10.53 1.46
CA GLU A 96 24.74 10.42 2.47
C GLU A 96 25.23 11.81 2.93
N GLU A 97 25.50 12.69 1.98
CA GLU A 97 25.95 14.07 2.21
C GLU A 97 25.04 15.08 1.48
N PRO A 98 23.80 15.29 1.98
CA PRO A 98 22.87 16.18 1.32
C PRO A 98 23.37 17.64 1.34
N PRO A 99 23.23 18.39 0.23
CA PRO A 99 23.54 19.81 0.19
C PRO A 99 22.75 20.61 1.23
N ASN A 100 23.29 21.75 1.66
CA ASN A 100 22.75 22.50 2.81
C ASN A 100 21.27 22.91 2.69
N ASN A 101 20.78 23.17 1.47
CA ASN A 101 19.41 23.58 1.23
C ASN A 101 18.51 22.47 0.69
N ALA A 102 19.03 21.23 0.58
CA ALA A 102 18.30 20.09 0.03
C ALA A 102 17.82 19.15 1.12
N TYR A 103 16.55 18.76 1.01
CA TYR A 103 15.92 17.69 1.77
C TYR A 103 15.41 16.63 0.79
N PHE A 104 15.45 15.37 1.20
CA PHE A 104 14.97 14.24 0.40
C PHE A 104 13.95 13.44 1.21
N ILE A 105 12.79 13.23 0.63
CA ILE A 105 11.75 12.37 1.22
C ILE A 105 11.42 11.27 0.22
N MET A 106 11.51 10.02 0.64
CA MET A 106 11.02 8.87 -0.11
C MET A 106 9.77 8.32 0.55
N THR A 107 8.70 8.12 -0.22
CA THR A 107 7.58 7.29 0.25
C THR A 107 7.74 5.89 -0.30
N VAL A 108 7.52 4.87 0.52
CA VAL A 108 7.66 3.46 0.15
C VAL A 108 6.47 2.66 0.69
N HIS A 109 6.07 1.62 -0.03
CA HIS A 109 5.05 0.68 0.47
C HIS A 109 5.68 -0.24 1.50
N ASN A 110 6.78 -0.87 1.12
CA ASN A 110 7.53 -1.76 1.99
C ASN A 110 9.00 -1.34 2.06
N ILE A 111 9.45 -1.01 3.26
CA ILE A 111 10.84 -0.62 3.52
C ILE A 111 11.85 -1.74 3.16
N ASP A 112 11.43 -3.00 3.20
CA ASP A 112 12.30 -4.14 2.89
C ASP A 112 12.63 -4.26 1.40
N ASN A 113 11.85 -3.61 0.53
CA ASN A 113 12.14 -3.49 -0.91
C ASN A 113 13.19 -2.42 -1.23
N MET A 114 13.62 -1.65 -0.21
CA MET A 114 14.69 -0.66 -0.38
C MET A 114 16.06 -1.29 -0.13
N LEU A 115 17.06 -0.79 -0.86
CA LEU A 115 18.45 -1.19 -0.64
C LEU A 115 18.86 -0.92 0.81
N GLY A 116 19.52 -1.87 1.45
CA GLY A 116 20.01 -1.74 2.82
C GLY A 116 20.92 -0.50 3.02
N THR A 117 21.68 -0.15 1.97
CA THR A 117 22.53 1.04 1.92
C THR A 117 21.75 2.37 1.96
N ILE A 118 20.55 2.44 1.39
CA ILE A 118 19.64 3.58 1.49
C ILE A 118 18.96 3.61 2.86
N ARG A 119 18.48 2.46 3.33
CA ARG A 119 17.80 2.36 4.64
C ARG A 119 18.70 2.81 5.80
N SER A 120 19.98 2.46 5.77
CA SER A 120 20.93 2.82 6.83
C SER A 120 21.24 4.32 6.91
N ARG A 121 20.97 5.09 5.85
CA ARG A 121 21.22 6.53 5.77
C ARG A 121 19.98 7.38 6.01
N GLY A 122 18.80 6.81 5.83
CA GLY A 122 17.53 7.52 5.99
C GLY A 122 16.95 7.38 7.38
N THR A 123 16.30 8.45 7.86
CA THR A 123 15.45 8.35 9.04
C THR A 123 14.11 7.77 8.62
N VAL A 124 13.80 6.56 9.10
CA VAL A 124 12.59 5.84 8.73
C VAL A 124 11.44 6.23 9.65
N ILE A 125 10.33 6.69 9.05
CA ILE A 125 9.04 6.88 9.71
C ILE A 125 8.09 5.82 9.18
N LYS A 126 7.55 4.98 10.06
CA LYS A 126 6.49 4.04 9.70
C LYS A 126 5.14 4.67 9.97
N MET A 127 4.24 4.60 8.99
CA MET A 127 2.85 4.99 9.18
C MET A 127 2.19 4.03 10.17
N GLU A 128 1.48 4.60 11.15
CA GLU A 128 0.73 3.81 12.12
C GLU A 128 -0.60 3.35 11.52
N PRO A 129 -1.07 2.14 11.86
CA PRO A 129 -2.42 1.71 11.48
C PRO A 129 -3.45 2.61 12.14
N TYR A 130 -4.55 2.86 11.44
CA TYR A 130 -5.66 3.62 11.99
C TYR A 130 -6.53 2.74 12.89
N THR A 131 -6.98 3.31 14.00
CA THR A 131 -7.99 2.68 14.85
C THR A 131 -9.39 2.83 14.25
N THR A 132 -10.32 1.94 14.60
CA THR A 132 -11.72 2.03 14.15
C THR A 132 -12.34 3.39 14.54
N GLN A 133 -12.01 3.92 15.72
CA GLN A 133 -12.50 5.24 16.16
C GLN A 133 -11.95 6.39 15.30
N GLU A 134 -10.71 6.31 14.83
CA GLU A 134 -10.13 7.30 13.93
C GLU A 134 -10.78 7.24 12.55
N LEU A 135 -11.08 6.05 12.04
CA LEU A 135 -11.78 5.88 10.76
C LEU A 135 -13.24 6.36 10.85
N SER A 136 -13.96 6.02 11.92
CA SER A 136 -15.34 6.47 12.11
C SER A 136 -15.47 8.00 12.32
N SER A 137 -14.38 8.68 12.71
CA SER A 137 -14.37 10.16 12.72
C SER A 137 -14.34 10.78 11.31
N VAL A 138 -14.10 9.98 10.27
CA VAL A 138 -13.99 10.43 8.86
C VAL A 138 -15.16 9.97 8.02
N SER A 139 -15.78 8.85 8.34
CA SER A 139 -16.88 8.26 7.59
C SER A 139 -17.87 7.59 8.54
N ASP A 140 -19.17 7.82 8.30
CA ASP A 140 -20.27 7.14 9.00
C ASP A 140 -20.74 5.87 8.24
N ASP A 141 -20.09 5.53 7.14
CA ASP A 141 -20.42 4.37 6.30
C ASP A 141 -19.91 3.08 6.95
N GLU A 142 -20.79 2.36 7.63
CA GLU A 142 -20.47 1.14 8.36
C GLU A 142 -19.87 0.06 7.45
N LEU A 143 -20.35 -0.07 6.20
CA LEU A 143 -19.84 -1.03 5.23
C LEU A 143 -18.38 -0.73 4.87
N LYS A 144 -18.04 0.54 4.62
CA LYS A 144 -16.66 0.94 4.37
C LYS A 144 -15.77 0.73 5.59
N LEU A 145 -16.27 1.11 6.79
CA LEU A 145 -15.55 0.95 8.05
C LEU A 145 -15.25 -0.53 8.35
N GLU A 146 -16.07 -1.43 7.82
CA GLU A 146 -15.83 -2.85 7.98
C GLU A 146 -14.57 -3.32 7.23
N TYR A 147 -14.35 -2.85 5.99
CA TYR A 147 -13.30 -3.38 5.11
C TYR A 147 -12.11 -2.44 4.92
N CYS A 148 -12.27 -1.15 5.14
CA CYS A 148 -11.20 -0.18 5.01
C CYS A 148 -10.32 -0.14 6.25
N THR A 149 -9.01 -0.13 6.05
CA THR A 149 -8.01 -0.09 7.13
C THR A 149 -7.30 1.26 7.22
N ASN A 150 -7.54 2.15 6.26
CA ASN A 150 -6.94 3.48 6.24
C ASN A 150 -7.86 4.51 5.54
N ILE A 151 -7.57 5.80 5.75
CA ILE A 151 -8.40 6.91 5.27
C ILE A 151 -8.46 6.96 3.73
N GLY A 152 -7.39 6.59 3.03
CA GLY A 152 -7.38 6.59 1.56
C GLY A 152 -8.35 5.55 0.98
N GLU A 153 -8.52 4.42 1.65
CA GLU A 153 -9.45 3.38 1.25
C GLU A 153 -10.92 3.79 1.47
N LEU A 154 -11.22 4.65 2.45
CA LEU A 154 -12.57 5.18 2.66
C LEU A 154 -13.09 6.04 1.49
N GLN A 155 -12.21 6.42 0.55
CA GLN A 155 -12.62 7.17 -0.66
C GLN A 155 -13.30 6.28 -1.71
N VAL A 156 -13.26 4.96 -1.57
CA VAL A 156 -13.98 4.02 -2.45
C VAL A 156 -15.48 4.28 -2.34
N ALA A 157 -16.20 4.22 -3.44
CA ALA A 157 -17.65 4.39 -3.45
C ALA A 157 -18.36 3.27 -2.68
N HIS A 158 -19.46 3.57 -1.98
CA HIS A 158 -20.25 2.59 -1.24
C HIS A 158 -20.70 1.43 -2.15
N GLU A 159 -21.20 1.78 -3.35
CA GLU A 159 -21.68 0.83 -4.34
C GLU A 159 -20.59 -0.11 -4.84
N GLU A 160 -19.32 0.32 -4.84
CA GLU A 160 -18.19 -0.54 -5.22
C GLU A 160 -17.90 -1.57 -4.13
N VAL A 161 -17.99 -1.18 -2.86
CA VAL A 161 -17.84 -2.11 -1.73
C VAL A 161 -18.97 -3.13 -1.73
N GLN A 162 -20.23 -2.68 -1.92
CA GLN A 162 -21.40 -3.54 -1.98
C GLN A 162 -21.31 -4.57 -3.13
N ARG A 163 -20.98 -4.11 -4.34
CA ARG A 163 -20.75 -5.02 -5.49
C ARG A 163 -19.65 -6.04 -5.23
N THR A 164 -18.63 -5.63 -4.46
CA THR A 164 -17.55 -6.52 -4.09
C THR A 164 -18.01 -7.58 -3.10
N GLU A 165 -18.84 -7.23 -2.12
CA GLU A 165 -19.46 -8.20 -1.20
C GLU A 165 -20.31 -9.21 -1.96
N ASP A 166 -21.19 -8.75 -2.85
CA ASP A 166 -22.04 -9.62 -3.65
C ASP A 166 -21.22 -10.61 -4.47
N CYS A 167 -20.12 -10.14 -5.09
CA CYS A 167 -19.21 -11.00 -5.83
C CYS A 167 -18.49 -12.02 -4.93
N VAL A 168 -18.09 -11.63 -3.73
CA VAL A 168 -17.47 -12.52 -2.75
C VAL A 168 -18.48 -13.60 -2.28
N ASP A 169 -19.73 -13.24 -2.04
CA ASP A 169 -20.77 -14.19 -1.67
C ASP A 169 -21.04 -15.20 -2.80
N ASP A 170 -21.03 -14.77 -4.06
CA ASP A 170 -21.09 -15.66 -5.23
C ASP A 170 -19.90 -16.63 -5.28
N VAL A 171 -18.70 -16.14 -5.00
CA VAL A 171 -17.48 -16.98 -4.94
C VAL A 171 -17.57 -18.00 -3.81
N LEU A 172 -17.94 -17.56 -2.60
CA LEU A 172 -18.09 -18.47 -1.45
C LEU A 172 -19.15 -19.53 -1.68
N LYS A 173 -20.27 -19.16 -2.31
CA LYS A 173 -21.32 -20.10 -2.72
C LYS A 173 -20.79 -21.11 -3.76
N ALA A 174 -20.03 -20.64 -4.77
CA ALA A 174 -19.42 -21.52 -5.77
C ALA A 174 -18.42 -22.51 -5.16
N LEU A 175 -17.64 -22.09 -4.15
CA LEU A 175 -16.73 -22.96 -3.40
C LEU A 175 -17.48 -24.02 -2.58
N ARG A 176 -18.55 -23.64 -1.86
CA ARG A 176 -19.42 -24.60 -1.12
C ARG A 176 -20.06 -25.64 -2.04
N GLU A 177 -20.53 -25.21 -3.21
CA GLU A 177 -21.14 -26.09 -4.21
C GLU A 177 -20.09 -26.85 -5.04
N LYS A 178 -18.81 -26.63 -4.81
CA LYS A 178 -17.68 -27.22 -5.57
C LYS A 178 -17.79 -27.02 -7.07
N SER A 179 -18.34 -25.86 -7.51
CA SER A 179 -18.66 -25.56 -8.90
C SER A 179 -17.63 -24.66 -9.57
N GLY A 180 -16.76 -25.23 -10.40
CA GLY A 180 -15.76 -24.45 -11.15
C GLY A 180 -16.38 -23.47 -12.15
N THR A 181 -17.52 -23.81 -12.76
CA THR A 181 -18.19 -22.92 -13.73
C THR A 181 -18.76 -21.66 -13.07
N LYS A 182 -19.34 -21.78 -11.86
CA LYS A 182 -19.83 -20.63 -11.08
C LYS A 182 -18.67 -19.79 -10.60
N LEU A 183 -17.59 -20.42 -10.15
CA LEU A 183 -16.38 -19.73 -9.72
C LEU A 183 -15.78 -18.88 -10.84
N LEU A 184 -15.62 -19.44 -12.04
CA LEU A 184 -15.11 -18.70 -13.20
C LEU A 184 -16.00 -17.51 -13.58
N LYS A 185 -17.33 -17.66 -13.53
CA LYS A 185 -18.27 -16.56 -13.79
C LYS A 185 -18.07 -15.40 -12.81
N ALA A 186 -17.87 -15.69 -11.53
CA ALA A 186 -17.60 -14.65 -10.54
C ALA A 186 -16.23 -13.95 -10.79
N CYS A 187 -15.19 -14.71 -11.15
CA CYS A 187 -13.87 -14.17 -11.47
C CYS A 187 -13.85 -13.21 -12.67
N ILE A 188 -14.79 -13.32 -13.63
CA ILE A 188 -14.90 -12.40 -14.77
C ILE A 188 -15.14 -10.95 -14.30
N GLN A 189 -15.76 -10.75 -13.16
CA GLN A 189 -16.05 -9.42 -12.58
C GLN A 189 -14.80 -8.72 -12.06
N LEU A 190 -13.67 -9.41 -11.87
CA LEU A 190 -12.43 -8.81 -11.36
C LEU A 190 -11.68 -8.04 -12.44
N LYS A 191 -11.11 -6.89 -12.08
CA LYS A 191 -10.28 -6.05 -12.96
C LYS A 191 -9.02 -6.80 -13.39
N ALA A 192 -8.77 -6.88 -14.70
CA ALA A 192 -7.49 -7.32 -15.24
C ALA A 192 -6.53 -6.13 -15.43
N LYS A 193 -7.08 -4.94 -15.74
CA LYS A 193 -6.33 -3.68 -15.97
C LYS A 193 -6.99 -2.54 -15.18
N GLN A 194 -6.20 -1.55 -14.80
CA GLN A 194 -6.69 -0.37 -14.08
C GLN A 194 -7.71 0.49 -14.86
N THR A 195 -7.72 0.36 -16.19
CA THR A 195 -8.64 1.09 -17.08
C THR A 195 -10.07 0.55 -17.08
N GLU A 196 -10.32 -0.62 -16.47
CA GLU A 196 -11.64 -1.24 -16.39
C GLU A 196 -12.40 -0.66 -15.17
N THR A 197 -13.13 0.43 -15.36
CA THR A 197 -13.83 1.15 -14.27
C THR A 197 -15.11 0.47 -13.78
N ASP A 198 -15.69 -0.40 -14.60
CA ASP A 198 -16.92 -1.16 -14.34
C ASP A 198 -16.70 -2.46 -13.58
N LYS A 199 -15.43 -2.86 -13.39
CA LYS A 199 -15.05 -4.10 -12.71
C LYS A 199 -14.53 -3.86 -11.29
N ILE A 200 -14.54 -4.92 -10.50
CA ILE A 200 -14.15 -4.93 -9.09
C ILE A 200 -12.63 -4.88 -8.93
N ASP A 201 -12.13 -4.02 -8.05
CA ASP A 201 -10.71 -3.96 -7.72
C ASP A 201 -10.24 -5.23 -7.01
N CYS A 202 -9.13 -5.79 -7.47
CA CYS A 202 -8.59 -7.05 -6.96
C CYS A 202 -8.14 -6.97 -5.49
N LEU A 203 -7.62 -5.83 -5.03
CA LEU A 203 -7.18 -5.68 -3.64
C LEU A 203 -8.37 -5.54 -2.70
N LEU A 204 -9.41 -4.79 -3.11
CA LEU A 204 -10.64 -4.67 -2.36
C LEU A 204 -11.32 -6.05 -2.26
N PHE A 205 -11.45 -6.77 -3.40
CA PHE A 205 -11.98 -8.13 -3.41
C PHE A 205 -11.24 -9.04 -2.43
N PHE A 206 -9.91 -9.04 -2.48
CA PHE A 206 -9.12 -9.91 -1.61
C PHE A 206 -9.34 -9.59 -0.12
N LYS A 207 -9.46 -8.32 0.25
CA LYS A 207 -9.74 -7.89 1.63
C LYS A 207 -11.11 -8.37 2.12
N VAL A 208 -12.15 -8.14 1.31
CA VAL A 208 -13.51 -8.57 1.62
C VAL A 208 -13.57 -10.09 1.73
N PHE A 209 -13.00 -10.80 0.73
CA PHE A 209 -12.93 -12.25 0.71
C PHE A 209 -12.21 -12.83 1.93
N GLN A 210 -11.03 -12.30 2.25
CA GLN A 210 -10.25 -12.73 3.42
C GLN A 210 -11.05 -12.60 4.71
N LYS A 211 -11.72 -11.47 4.93
CA LYS A 211 -12.49 -11.22 6.14
C LYS A 211 -13.71 -12.13 6.25
N ARG A 212 -14.44 -12.31 5.15
CA ARG A 212 -15.58 -13.25 5.09
C ARG A 212 -15.13 -14.68 5.31
N LEU A 213 -14.02 -15.08 4.69
CA LEU A 213 -13.47 -16.43 4.84
C LEU A 213 -13.06 -16.70 6.30
N TYR A 214 -12.41 -15.76 7.00
CA TYR A 214 -12.07 -15.93 8.41
C TYR A 214 -13.31 -16.13 9.31
N ARG A 215 -14.38 -15.38 9.08
CA ARG A 215 -15.64 -15.61 9.80
C ARG A 215 -16.21 -17.01 9.59
N MET A 216 -16.06 -17.57 8.37
CA MET A 216 -16.49 -18.95 8.09
C MET A 216 -15.61 -19.98 8.82
N PHE A 217 -14.32 -19.72 8.99
CA PHE A 217 -13.43 -20.57 9.81
C PHE A 217 -13.82 -20.54 11.29
N GLU A 218 -14.12 -19.38 11.83
CA GLU A 218 -14.59 -19.23 13.22
C GLU A 218 -15.87 -20.05 13.48
N ASN A 219 -16.71 -20.19 12.45
CA ASN A 219 -17.95 -20.97 12.51
C ASN A 219 -17.77 -22.45 12.09
N PHE A 220 -16.55 -22.94 11.87
CA PHE A 220 -16.23 -24.29 11.41
C PHE A 220 -16.88 -24.71 10.08
N GLU A 221 -17.19 -23.77 9.20
CA GLU A 221 -17.84 -24.02 7.91
C GLU A 221 -16.87 -24.44 6.80
N LEU A 222 -15.56 -24.26 6.99
CA LEU A 222 -14.52 -24.57 5.99
C LEU A 222 -13.31 -25.25 6.64
N SER A 223 -12.63 -26.11 5.88
CA SER A 223 -11.41 -26.77 6.36
C SER A 223 -10.21 -25.84 6.41
N PHE A 224 -9.30 -26.07 7.35
CA PHE A 224 -8.10 -25.27 7.57
C PHE A 224 -7.15 -25.28 6.35
N GLU A 225 -7.23 -26.28 5.49
CA GLU A 225 -6.42 -26.44 4.27
C GLU A 225 -6.65 -25.32 3.23
N CYS A 226 -7.84 -24.67 3.28
CA CYS A 226 -8.12 -23.51 2.44
C CYS A 226 -7.32 -22.25 2.81
N ILE A 227 -6.65 -22.21 3.97
CA ILE A 227 -5.88 -21.04 4.41
C ILE A 227 -4.56 -20.91 3.63
N GLN A 228 -3.91 -22.01 3.28
CA GLN A 228 -2.61 -21.97 2.61
C GLN A 228 -2.65 -21.22 1.27
N PRO A 229 -3.62 -21.46 0.34
CA PRO A 229 -3.75 -20.67 -0.88
C PRO A 229 -3.93 -19.18 -0.62
N LEU A 230 -4.65 -18.79 0.45
CA LEU A 230 -4.84 -17.40 0.84
C LEU A 230 -3.52 -16.72 1.22
N PHE A 231 -2.66 -17.39 2.00
CA PHE A 231 -1.35 -16.86 2.38
C PHE A 231 -0.44 -16.65 1.17
N ILE A 232 -0.43 -17.62 0.24
CA ILE A 232 0.37 -17.52 -1.00
C ILE A 232 -0.11 -16.33 -1.82
N CYS A 233 -1.41 -16.20 -2.05
CA CYS A 233 -1.99 -15.09 -2.80
C CYS A 233 -1.66 -13.74 -2.15
N ARG A 234 -1.75 -13.61 -0.82
CA ARG A 234 -1.38 -12.39 -0.11
C ARG A 234 0.08 -11.97 -0.36
N GLN A 235 1.01 -12.93 -0.38
CA GLN A 235 2.41 -12.65 -0.69
C GLN A 235 2.59 -12.20 -2.14
N GLU A 236 1.88 -12.82 -3.07
CA GLU A 236 1.91 -12.47 -4.49
C GLU A 236 1.35 -11.05 -4.74
N LEU A 237 0.21 -10.71 -4.13
CA LEU A 237 -0.43 -9.39 -4.29
C LEU A 237 0.46 -8.22 -3.82
N ASN A 238 1.41 -8.48 -2.94
CA ASN A 238 2.40 -7.50 -2.47
C ASN A 238 3.59 -7.32 -3.44
N ARG A 239 3.68 -8.09 -4.53
CA ARG A 239 4.73 -7.97 -5.55
C ARG A 239 4.26 -7.09 -6.71
N HIS A 240 5.11 -6.15 -7.15
CA HIS A 240 4.74 -5.15 -8.16
C HIS A 240 4.56 -5.71 -9.58
N ALA A 241 5.20 -6.81 -9.93
CA ALA A 241 5.24 -7.33 -11.31
C ALA A 241 4.17 -8.41 -11.61
N ILE A 242 3.25 -8.69 -10.68
CA ILE A 242 2.29 -9.80 -10.81
C ILE A 242 0.92 -9.29 -11.26
N ASN A 243 0.29 -10.07 -12.14
CA ASN A 243 -1.13 -9.87 -12.48
C ASN A 243 -2.00 -10.27 -11.30
N LYS A 244 -2.52 -9.28 -10.57
CA LYS A 244 -3.31 -9.47 -9.35
C LYS A 244 -4.54 -10.35 -9.57
N LYS A 245 -5.21 -10.21 -10.72
CA LYS A 245 -6.35 -11.05 -11.10
C LYS A 245 -5.95 -12.51 -11.20
N SER A 246 -4.86 -12.81 -11.90
CA SER A 246 -4.39 -14.19 -12.06
C SER A 246 -3.97 -14.83 -10.72
N SER A 247 -3.42 -14.05 -9.80
CA SER A 247 -3.09 -14.53 -8.44
C SER A 247 -4.35 -14.92 -7.65
N ILE A 248 -5.40 -14.10 -7.74
CA ILE A 248 -6.69 -14.39 -7.09
C ILE A 248 -7.35 -15.60 -7.73
N GLU A 249 -7.41 -15.67 -9.07
CA GLU A 249 -7.96 -16.81 -9.79
C GLU A 249 -7.22 -18.11 -9.42
N GLY A 250 -5.90 -18.08 -9.38
CA GLY A 250 -5.08 -19.22 -8.96
C GLY A 250 -5.33 -19.64 -7.51
N MET A 251 -5.49 -18.69 -6.60
CA MET A 251 -5.89 -18.96 -5.22
C MET A 251 -7.25 -19.69 -5.15
N LEU A 252 -8.26 -19.15 -5.83
CA LEU A 252 -9.62 -19.70 -5.79
C LEU A 252 -9.70 -21.09 -6.42
N ILE A 253 -8.94 -21.35 -7.49
CA ILE A 253 -8.85 -22.68 -8.12
C ILE A 253 -8.24 -23.69 -7.14
N ARG A 254 -7.12 -23.36 -6.50
CA ARG A 254 -6.48 -24.24 -5.50
C ARG A 254 -7.41 -24.53 -4.33
N MET A 255 -8.16 -23.55 -3.84
CA MET A 255 -9.18 -23.77 -2.80
C MET A 255 -10.25 -24.74 -3.25
N LEU A 256 -10.72 -24.59 -4.51
CA LEU A 256 -11.73 -25.48 -5.07
C LEU A 256 -11.22 -26.91 -5.19
N GLU A 257 -9.98 -27.11 -5.65
CA GLU A 257 -9.33 -28.42 -5.78
C GLU A 257 -9.15 -29.08 -4.40
N THR A 258 -8.70 -28.31 -3.41
CA THR A 258 -8.61 -28.78 -2.00
C THR A 258 -9.97 -29.26 -1.50
N LEU A 259 -11.04 -28.47 -1.73
CA LEU A 259 -12.41 -28.83 -1.29
C LEU A 259 -13.00 -30.04 -2.01
N LYS A 260 -12.53 -30.33 -3.23
CA LYS A 260 -12.91 -31.53 -3.96
C LYS A 260 -12.13 -32.78 -3.54
N GLY A 261 -11.04 -32.61 -2.79
CA GLY A 261 -10.13 -33.68 -2.44
C GLY A 261 -9.22 -34.11 -3.60
N GLU A 262 -8.98 -33.23 -4.57
CA GLU A 262 -8.16 -33.50 -5.78
C GLU A 262 -6.67 -33.17 -5.55
N ILE A 263 -6.33 -32.53 -4.41
CA ILE A 263 -4.94 -32.29 -3.99
C ILE A 263 -4.69 -33.13 -2.74
N ILE A 264 -3.75 -34.04 -2.85
CA ILE A 264 -3.15 -34.83 -1.76
C ILE A 264 -1.86 -34.13 -1.29
#